data_4e47952bc2f03b3e711079fc7816bb8f
#
_entry.id   4e47952bc2f03b3e711079fc7816bb8f
#
_cell.length_a   1.000
_cell.length_b   1.000
_cell.length_c   1.000
_cell.angle_alpha   90.00
_cell.angle_beta   90.00
_cell.angle_gamma   90.00
#
_symmetry.space_group_name_H-M   'P 1'
#
loop_
_entity.id
_entity.type
_entity.pdbx_description
1 polymer ?
#
loop_
_entity_poly.entity_id
_entity_poly.type
_entity_poly.pdbx_seq_one_letter_code
_entity_poly.pdbx_strand_id
1 'polypeptide(L)'
;MKVKQKYTQKLSDVRATLAAERGGEVVDRVALSQSARDILACSGALFAQANSGDILAAVQRIYSNFSSNTPEVAEENIRSICELLALEQFSVGAIQQAMYSCLKECRFAPVPSEVYSRAEAAEELLMAEQRLLEAIEHK
;
A
#
# COMPACT_ATOMS: atom_id res chain seq x y z
N MET A 1 1.80 -7.97 -9.37
CA MET A 1 2.45 -6.91 -10.16
C MET A 1 1.53 -6.29 -11.18
N LYS A 2 0.86 -7.08 -12.04
CA LYS A 2 -0.11 -6.55 -13.01
C LYS A 2 -1.30 -5.84 -12.35
N VAL A 3 -1.80 -6.37 -11.23
CA VAL A 3 -2.91 -5.77 -10.48
C VAL A 3 -2.53 -4.39 -9.94
N LYS A 4 -1.32 -4.26 -9.39
CA LYS A 4 -0.84 -2.98 -8.83
C LYS A 4 -0.69 -1.91 -9.92
N GLN A 5 -0.18 -2.29 -11.10
CA GLN A 5 -0.02 -1.36 -12.22
C GLN A 5 -1.37 -0.87 -12.73
N LYS A 6 -2.35 -1.78 -12.86
CA LYS A 6 -3.72 -1.43 -13.27
C LYS A 6 -4.38 -0.49 -12.27
N TYR A 7 -4.22 -0.79 -10.98
CA TYR A 7 -4.74 0.05 -9.90
C TYR A 7 -4.15 1.46 -9.98
N THR A 8 -2.84 1.57 -10.07
CA THR A 8 -2.14 2.86 -10.12
C THR A 8 -2.57 3.68 -11.34
N GLN A 9 -2.66 3.04 -12.51
CA GLN A 9 -3.08 3.71 -13.74
C GLN A 9 -4.52 4.19 -13.65
N LYS A 10 -5.43 3.34 -13.22
CA LYS A 10 -6.85 3.71 -13.07
C LYS A 10 -7.05 4.82 -12.04
N LEU A 11 -6.34 4.76 -10.94
CA LEU A 11 -6.40 5.79 -9.90
C LEU A 11 -5.88 7.13 -10.44
N SER A 12 -4.80 7.12 -11.21
CA SER A 12 -4.25 8.31 -11.87
C SER A 12 -5.28 8.92 -12.81
N ASP A 13 -5.96 8.11 -13.61
CA ASP A 13 -7.00 8.55 -14.54
C ASP A 13 -8.19 9.19 -13.78
N VAL A 14 -8.61 8.60 -12.67
CA VAL A 14 -9.69 9.15 -11.84
C VAL A 14 -9.29 10.50 -11.26
N ARG A 15 -8.06 10.63 -10.77
CA ARG A 15 -7.54 11.88 -10.21
C ARG A 15 -7.47 12.98 -11.28
N ALA A 16 -7.03 12.64 -12.51
CA ALA A 16 -6.98 13.56 -13.62
C ALA A 16 -8.37 14.07 -13.99
N THR A 17 -9.37 13.18 -14.02
CA THR A 17 -10.76 13.55 -14.30
C THR A 17 -11.31 14.48 -13.22
N LEU A 18 -11.04 14.21 -11.95
CA LEU A 18 -11.46 15.08 -10.85
C LEU A 18 -10.82 16.46 -10.93
N ALA A 19 -9.54 16.52 -11.29
CA ALA A 19 -8.84 17.79 -11.46
C ALA A 19 -9.46 18.61 -12.60
N ALA A 20 -9.80 17.96 -13.72
CA ALA A 20 -10.49 18.60 -14.84
C ALA A 20 -11.85 19.16 -14.43
N GLU A 21 -12.62 18.42 -13.63
CA GLU A 21 -13.91 18.88 -13.09
C GLU A 21 -13.74 20.11 -12.19
N ARG A 22 -12.74 20.09 -11.33
CA ARG A 22 -12.43 21.24 -10.45
C ARG A 22 -12.02 22.48 -11.24
N GLY A 23 -11.41 22.27 -12.40
CA GLY A 23 -11.06 23.34 -13.34
C GLY A 23 -12.22 23.88 -14.17
N GLY A 24 -13.43 23.39 -13.95
CA GLY A 24 -14.63 23.84 -14.62
C GLY A 24 -15.04 23.03 -15.85
N GLU A 25 -14.33 21.95 -16.15
CA GLU A 25 -14.69 21.07 -17.26
C GLU A 25 -15.89 20.19 -16.90
N VAL A 26 -16.73 19.92 -17.89
CA VAL A 26 -17.84 18.98 -17.75
C VAL A 26 -17.29 17.58 -17.89
N VAL A 27 -17.53 16.73 -16.88
CA VAL A 27 -17.07 15.34 -16.87
C VAL A 27 -18.26 14.39 -16.79
N ASP A 28 -18.08 13.18 -17.31
CA ASP A 28 -19.08 12.13 -17.23
C ASP A 28 -19.06 11.51 -15.84
N ARG A 29 -20.01 11.89 -15.00
CA ARG A 29 -20.14 11.40 -13.63
C ARG A 29 -20.44 9.91 -13.55
N VAL A 30 -21.19 9.39 -14.50
CA VAL A 30 -21.51 7.96 -14.57
C VAL A 30 -20.26 7.15 -14.87
N ALA A 31 -19.46 7.60 -15.83
CA ALA A 31 -18.19 6.95 -16.16
C ALA A 31 -17.20 7.05 -15.00
N LEU A 32 -17.13 8.18 -14.31
CA LEU A 32 -16.26 8.39 -13.17
C LEU A 32 -16.66 7.45 -11.99
N SER A 33 -17.95 7.37 -11.70
CA SER A 33 -18.48 6.48 -10.66
C SER A 33 -18.20 5.02 -10.99
N GLN A 34 -18.35 4.62 -12.25
CA GLN A 34 -18.07 3.26 -12.69
C GLN A 34 -16.56 2.95 -12.58
N SER A 35 -15.70 3.90 -12.93
CA SER A 35 -14.25 3.74 -12.79
C SER A 35 -13.86 3.55 -11.34
N ALA A 36 -14.42 4.33 -10.42
CA ALA A 36 -14.18 4.19 -8.99
C ALA A 36 -14.63 2.81 -8.48
N ARG A 37 -15.79 2.35 -8.91
CA ARG A 37 -16.32 1.04 -8.55
C ARG A 37 -15.41 -0.09 -9.05
N ASP A 38 -14.93 0.02 -10.27
CA ASP A 38 -14.01 -0.97 -10.87
C ASP A 38 -12.69 -1.02 -10.10
N ILE A 39 -12.14 0.13 -9.72
CA ILE A 39 -10.91 0.20 -8.92
C ILE A 39 -11.12 -0.47 -7.57
N LEU A 40 -12.21 -0.16 -6.88
CA LEU A 40 -12.52 -0.75 -5.58
C LEU A 40 -12.69 -2.27 -5.69
N ALA A 41 -13.35 -2.75 -6.73
CA ALA A 41 -13.54 -4.18 -6.95
C ALA A 41 -12.21 -4.90 -7.23
N CYS A 42 -11.34 -4.30 -8.06
CA CYS A 42 -10.04 -4.90 -8.42
C CYS A 42 -9.02 -4.81 -7.29
N SER A 43 -9.13 -3.80 -6.43
CA SER A 43 -8.15 -3.54 -5.37
C SER A 43 -8.62 -3.93 -3.98
N GLY A 44 -9.76 -4.60 -3.86
CA GLY A 44 -10.30 -5.04 -2.57
C GLY A 44 -9.28 -5.82 -1.73
N ALA A 45 -8.48 -6.65 -2.38
CA ALA A 45 -7.43 -7.41 -1.70
C ALA A 45 -6.35 -6.51 -1.08
N LEU A 46 -6.08 -5.35 -1.68
CA LEU A 46 -5.09 -4.39 -1.16
C LEU A 46 -5.59 -3.67 0.09
N PHE A 47 -6.90 -3.46 0.19
CA PHE A 47 -7.52 -2.79 1.34
C PHE A 47 -7.85 -3.75 2.47
N ALA A 48 -7.78 -5.06 2.23
CA ALA A 48 -8.02 -6.07 3.26
C ALA A 48 -6.92 -6.02 4.32
N GLN A 49 -7.28 -6.32 5.57
CA GLN A 49 -6.32 -6.39 6.66
C GLN A 49 -5.30 -7.50 6.39
N ALA A 50 -4.02 -7.18 6.57
CA ALA A 50 -2.95 -8.15 6.43
C ALA A 50 -2.96 -9.13 7.59
N ASN A 51 -2.81 -10.42 7.30
CA ASN A 51 -2.65 -11.45 8.32
C ASN A 51 -1.17 -11.64 8.67
N SER A 52 -0.89 -12.45 9.69
CA SER A 52 0.49 -12.69 10.13
C SER A 52 1.36 -13.31 9.04
N GLY A 53 0.79 -14.13 8.17
CA GLY A 53 1.49 -14.72 7.04
C GLY A 53 1.90 -13.68 6.00
N ASP A 54 1.02 -12.72 5.70
CA ASP A 54 1.31 -11.62 4.78
C ASP A 54 2.45 -10.75 5.30
N ILE A 55 2.41 -10.42 6.58
CA ILE A 55 3.43 -9.62 7.25
C ILE A 55 4.77 -10.35 7.23
N LEU A 56 4.79 -11.60 7.64
CA LEU A 56 6.01 -12.41 7.68
C LEU A 56 6.65 -12.54 6.30
N ALA A 57 5.85 -12.82 5.27
CA ALA A 57 6.35 -12.97 3.90
C ALA A 57 7.02 -11.67 3.41
N ALA A 58 6.40 -10.52 3.67
CA ALA A 58 6.94 -9.22 3.28
C ALA A 58 8.24 -8.91 4.01
N VAL A 59 8.28 -9.14 5.32
CA VAL A 59 9.46 -8.88 6.16
C VAL A 59 10.62 -9.80 5.77
N GLN A 60 10.35 -11.08 5.54
CA GLN A 60 11.36 -12.02 5.09
C GLN A 60 11.94 -11.60 3.74
N ARG A 61 11.12 -11.09 2.84
CA ARG A 61 11.59 -10.62 1.53
C ARG A 61 12.51 -9.40 1.68
N ILE A 62 12.20 -8.48 2.59
CA ILE A 62 13.07 -7.34 2.88
C ILE A 62 14.45 -7.83 3.31
N TYR A 63 14.51 -8.67 4.33
CA TYR A 63 15.77 -9.10 4.90
C TYR A 63 16.56 -10.07 4.03
N SER A 64 15.90 -10.83 3.16
CA SER A 64 16.60 -11.68 2.20
C SER A 64 17.38 -10.88 1.15
N ASN A 65 17.02 -9.62 0.96
CA ASN A 65 17.69 -8.71 0.02
C ASN A 65 18.91 -8.02 0.63
N PHE A 66 19.10 -8.12 1.95
CA PHE A 66 20.21 -7.48 2.67
C PHE A 66 21.06 -8.53 3.37
N SER A 67 22.33 -8.63 3.00
CA SER A 67 23.25 -9.65 3.52
C SER A 67 24.18 -9.12 4.62
N SER A 68 23.96 -7.88 5.09
CA SER A 68 24.84 -7.20 6.02
C SER A 68 24.71 -7.66 7.47
N ASN A 69 23.64 -8.39 7.82
CA ASN A 69 23.39 -8.85 9.18
C ASN A 69 23.74 -10.34 9.32
N THR A 70 24.13 -10.73 10.54
CA THR A 70 24.26 -12.15 10.87
C THR A 70 22.87 -12.79 10.87
N PRO A 71 22.76 -14.13 10.67
CA PRO A 71 21.47 -14.81 10.69
C PRO A 71 20.69 -14.58 11.99
N GLU A 72 21.35 -14.55 13.14
CA GLU A 72 20.70 -14.31 14.43
C GLU A 72 20.12 -12.91 14.55
N VAL A 73 20.87 -11.89 14.11
CA VAL A 73 20.43 -10.49 14.12
C VAL A 73 19.25 -10.31 13.15
N ALA A 74 19.35 -10.91 11.96
CA ALA A 74 18.27 -10.84 10.97
C ALA A 74 17.00 -11.48 11.51
N GLU A 75 17.09 -12.63 12.14
CA GLU A 75 15.94 -13.35 12.72
C GLU A 75 15.28 -12.53 13.84
N GLU A 76 16.08 -11.91 14.71
CA GLU A 76 15.56 -11.06 15.78
C GLU A 76 14.86 -9.82 15.22
N ASN A 77 15.44 -9.18 14.21
CA ASN A 77 14.84 -8.03 13.55
C ASN A 77 13.52 -8.42 12.89
N ILE A 78 13.47 -9.56 12.21
CA ILE A 78 12.24 -10.07 11.57
C ILE A 78 11.15 -10.24 12.63
N ARG A 79 11.49 -10.86 13.75
CA ARG A 79 10.53 -11.07 14.86
C ARG A 79 10.01 -9.73 15.40
N SER A 80 10.91 -8.80 15.68
CA SER A 80 10.55 -7.48 16.23
C SER A 80 9.65 -6.70 15.29
N ILE A 81 9.96 -6.71 14.00
CA ILE A 81 9.15 -6.01 12.98
C ILE A 81 7.78 -6.66 12.86
N CYS A 82 7.71 -7.99 12.81
CA CYS A 82 6.44 -8.70 12.72
C CYS A 82 5.55 -8.40 13.94
N GLU A 83 6.11 -8.37 15.14
CA GLU A 83 5.37 -8.00 16.35
C GLU A 83 4.87 -6.56 16.27
N LEU A 84 5.73 -5.64 15.85
CA LEU A 84 5.39 -4.22 15.75
C LEU A 84 4.28 -3.97 14.71
N LEU A 85 4.38 -4.60 13.54
CA LEU A 85 3.37 -4.45 12.48
C LEU A 85 2.04 -5.13 12.85
N ALA A 86 2.07 -6.17 13.67
CA ALA A 86 0.87 -6.85 14.11
C ALA A 86 0.06 -6.05 15.13
N LEU A 87 0.67 -5.08 15.83
CA LEU A 87 -0.03 -4.22 16.79
C LEU A 87 -1.03 -3.30 16.10
N GLU A 88 -0.74 -2.90 14.87
CA GLU A 88 -1.61 -2.08 14.06
C GLU A 88 -2.32 -2.95 13.02
N GLN A 89 -3.50 -2.57 12.61
CA GLN A 89 -4.27 -3.32 11.61
C GLN A 89 -3.99 -2.80 10.20
N PHE A 90 -2.75 -2.95 9.77
CA PHE A 90 -2.36 -2.50 8.43
C PHE A 90 -3.02 -3.33 7.34
N SER A 91 -3.33 -2.68 6.22
CA SER A 91 -3.83 -3.35 5.03
C SER A 91 -2.71 -4.10 4.31
N VAL A 92 -3.09 -5.08 3.49
CA VAL A 92 -2.14 -5.82 2.64
C VAL A 92 -1.36 -4.85 1.75
N GLY A 93 -2.06 -3.85 1.17
CA GLY A 93 -1.43 -2.84 0.31
C GLY A 93 -0.38 -2.02 1.02
N ALA A 94 -0.64 -1.62 2.28
CA ALA A 94 0.33 -0.85 3.08
C ALA A 94 1.58 -1.67 3.39
N ILE A 95 1.42 -2.93 3.75
CA ILE A 95 2.54 -3.84 4.02
C ILE A 95 3.37 -4.05 2.75
N GLN A 96 2.73 -4.28 1.60
CA GLN A 96 3.44 -4.45 0.32
C GLN A 96 4.16 -3.17 -0.08
N GLN A 97 3.54 -2.02 0.09
CA GLN A 97 4.16 -0.73 -0.23
C GLN A 97 5.38 -0.45 0.65
N ALA A 98 5.29 -0.75 1.94
CA ALA A 98 6.41 -0.63 2.86
C ALA A 98 7.57 -1.55 2.44
N MET A 99 7.27 -2.78 2.06
CA MET A 99 8.26 -3.73 1.55
C MET A 99 8.99 -3.17 0.32
N TYR A 100 8.24 -2.72 -0.69
CA TYR A 100 8.85 -2.18 -1.91
C TYR A 100 9.66 -0.92 -1.64
N SER A 101 9.16 -0.06 -0.77
CA SER A 101 9.88 1.16 -0.35
C SER A 101 11.23 0.81 0.29
N CYS A 102 11.25 -0.18 1.18
CA CYS A 102 12.49 -0.63 1.80
C CYS A 102 13.46 -1.23 0.78
N LEU A 103 12.95 -2.07 -0.14
CA LEU A 103 13.80 -2.68 -1.17
C LEU A 103 14.38 -1.65 -2.13
N LYS A 104 13.64 -0.59 -2.42
CA LYS A 104 14.05 0.43 -3.38
C LYS A 104 14.94 1.51 -2.76
N GLU A 105 14.65 1.94 -1.55
CA GLU A 105 15.25 3.13 -0.96
C GLU A 105 16.28 2.86 0.13
N CYS A 106 16.16 1.74 0.86
CA CYS A 106 17.09 1.44 1.94
C CYS A 106 18.40 0.91 1.39
N ARG A 107 19.49 1.50 1.84
CA ARG A 107 20.85 1.11 1.50
C ARG A 107 21.34 -0.08 2.34
N PHE A 108 20.88 -0.12 3.58
CA PHE A 108 21.18 -1.14 4.57
C PHE A 108 19.90 -1.76 5.05
N ALA A 109 20.00 -2.93 5.71
CA ALA A 109 18.84 -3.57 6.30
C ALA A 109 18.11 -2.59 7.22
N PRO A 110 16.80 -2.32 7.01
CA PRO A 110 16.10 -1.32 7.81
C PRO A 110 15.88 -1.81 9.24
N VAL A 111 15.88 -0.85 10.18
CA VAL A 111 15.49 -1.14 11.56
C VAL A 111 13.96 -1.20 11.67
N PRO A 112 13.40 -1.85 12.71
CA PRO A 112 11.95 -2.00 12.85
C PRO A 112 11.15 -0.71 12.73
N SER A 113 11.63 0.38 13.32
CA SER A 113 10.95 1.68 13.25
C SER A 113 10.85 2.25 11.84
N GLU A 114 11.85 1.99 10.99
CA GLU A 114 11.83 2.42 9.59
C GLU A 114 10.75 1.69 8.80
N VAL A 115 10.62 0.38 8.99
CA VAL A 115 9.60 -0.42 8.32
C VAL A 115 8.21 0.03 8.79
N TYR A 116 8.04 0.22 10.09
CA TYR A 116 6.78 0.68 10.68
C TYR A 116 6.37 2.05 10.12
N SER A 117 7.28 3.01 10.10
CA SER A 117 6.99 4.36 9.58
C SER A 117 6.56 4.34 8.12
N ARG A 118 7.17 3.47 7.31
CA ARG A 118 6.81 3.30 5.90
C ARG A 118 5.43 2.67 5.74
N ALA A 119 5.11 1.69 6.58
CA ALA A 119 3.79 1.06 6.59
C ALA A 119 2.71 2.05 7.04
N GLU A 120 2.98 2.86 8.05
CA GLU A 120 2.07 3.88 8.55
C GLU A 120 1.77 4.94 7.49
N ALA A 121 2.79 5.45 6.82
CA ALA A 121 2.62 6.41 5.74
C ALA A 121 1.83 5.82 4.57
N ALA A 122 2.12 4.58 4.20
CA ALA A 122 1.41 3.88 3.13
C ALA A 122 -0.05 3.64 3.50
N GLU A 123 -0.34 3.30 4.75
CA GLU A 123 -1.70 3.08 5.23
C GLU A 123 -2.53 4.36 5.16
N GLU A 124 -1.98 5.48 5.60
CA GLU A 124 -2.66 6.77 5.51
C GLU A 124 -3.02 7.11 4.07
N LEU A 125 -2.10 6.89 3.15
CA LEU A 125 -2.31 7.16 1.74
C LEU A 125 -3.39 6.26 1.15
N LEU A 126 -3.34 4.96 1.44
CA LEU A 126 -4.33 4.00 0.97
C LEU A 126 -5.72 4.28 1.52
N MET A 127 -5.83 4.64 2.80
CA MET A 127 -7.11 4.99 3.40
C MET A 127 -7.70 6.25 2.77
N ALA A 128 -6.87 7.23 2.47
CA ALA A 128 -7.32 8.45 1.77
C ALA A 128 -7.82 8.12 0.37
N GLU A 129 -7.12 7.25 -0.36
CA GLU A 129 -7.52 6.80 -1.69
C GLU A 129 -8.83 6.03 -1.66
N GLN A 130 -8.99 5.13 -0.70
CA GLN A 130 -10.23 4.36 -0.52
C GLN A 130 -11.41 5.27 -0.26
N ARG A 131 -11.26 6.25 0.65
CA ARG A 131 -12.30 7.23 0.96
C ARG A 131 -12.69 8.04 -0.27
N LEU A 132 -11.71 8.45 -1.06
CA LEU A 132 -11.95 9.19 -2.30
C LEU A 132 -12.79 8.37 -3.27
N LEU A 133 -12.40 7.11 -3.50
CA LEU A 133 -13.10 6.22 -4.42
C LEU A 133 -14.53 5.92 -3.95
N GLU A 134 -14.72 5.69 -2.66
CA GLU A 134 -16.03 5.45 -2.07
C GLU A 134 -16.93 6.69 -2.20
N ALA A 135 -16.38 7.88 -1.97
CA ALA A 135 -17.11 9.12 -2.13
C ALA A 135 -17.57 9.35 -3.58
N ILE A 136 -16.72 9.00 -4.55
CA ILE A 136 -17.06 9.08 -5.97
C ILE A 136 -18.16 8.08 -6.33
N GLU A 137 -18.04 6.84 -5.84
CA GLU A 137 -19.02 5.78 -6.13
C GLU A 137 -20.41 6.15 -5.64
N HIS A 138 -20.52 6.77 -4.47
CA HIS A 138 -21.80 7.08 -3.83
C HIS A 138 -22.40 8.45 -4.24
N LYS A 139 -21.73 9.18 -5.09
CA LYS A 139 -22.29 10.39 -5.68
C LYS A 139 -22.94 10.09 -7.01
#